data_16812478a5580b48f11ab6977ab031b8
#
_entry.id   16812478a5580b48f11ab6977ab031b8
#
_cell.length_a   1.000
_cell.length_b   1.000
_cell.length_c   1.000
_cell.angle_alpha   90.00
_cell.angle_beta   90.00
_cell.angle_gamma   90.00
#
_symmetry.space_group_name_H-M   'P 1'
#
loop_
_entity.id
_entity.type
_entity.pdbx_description
1 polymer ?
#
loop_
_entity_poly.entity_id
_entity_poly.type
_entity_poly.pdbx_seq_one_letter_code
_entity_poly.pdbx_strand_id
1 'polypeptide(L)'
;EGLIITHFDNDHSGGAVDIMKNLNVKQVYINSFKDKTMTSINIYKTLRELNIPVQIPQNNSTIYLENNLNLKAYIANEQEDNEKSVVTLLSYKDFDMLFTGDAGIQAFNNIKGNIPHKVEVLKVGHHGGPQVVDNNMLEHLNTQTSIISTGPNAFGHPNKGTLDILRKTDYYLY
;
A
#
# COMPACT_ATOMS: atom_id res chain seq x y z
N GLU A 1 -11.72 -14.96 0.54
CA GLU A 1 -11.00 -13.75 0.98
C GLU A 1 -10.02 -13.31 -0.08
N GLY A 2 -9.63 -12.03 -0.13
CA GLY A 2 -8.63 -11.49 -1.05
C GLY A 2 -7.31 -11.19 -0.34
N LEU A 3 -6.19 -11.32 -1.04
CA LEU A 3 -4.86 -10.90 -0.60
C LEU A 3 -4.33 -9.84 -1.56
N ILE A 4 -3.85 -8.73 -1.03
CA ILE A 4 -3.19 -7.68 -1.81
C ILE A 4 -1.71 -7.70 -1.47
N ILE A 5 -0.87 -7.89 -2.48
CA ILE A 5 0.58 -7.75 -2.40
C ILE A 5 0.93 -6.43 -3.07
N THR A 6 1.31 -5.43 -2.28
CA THR A 6 1.57 -4.08 -2.79
C THR A 6 2.74 -4.07 -3.77
N HIS A 7 3.83 -4.77 -3.42
CA HIS A 7 5.02 -5.02 -4.24
C HIS A 7 5.76 -6.24 -3.68
N PHE A 8 6.88 -6.64 -4.32
CA PHE A 8 7.51 -7.93 -4.02
C PHE A 8 8.72 -7.87 -3.08
N ASP A 9 8.97 -6.76 -2.41
CA ASP A 9 10.00 -6.71 -1.37
C ASP A 9 9.67 -7.68 -0.24
N ASN A 10 10.70 -8.30 0.33
CA ASN A 10 10.53 -9.43 1.22
C ASN A 10 9.76 -9.11 2.51
N ASP A 11 9.92 -7.90 3.03
CA ASP A 11 9.20 -7.40 4.21
C ASP A 11 7.72 -7.13 3.95
N HIS A 12 7.30 -6.99 2.67
CA HIS A 12 5.91 -6.83 2.25
C HIS A 12 5.27 -8.11 1.74
N SER A 13 6.03 -8.98 1.11
CA SER A 13 5.50 -10.16 0.42
C SER A 13 6.04 -11.49 0.92
N GLY A 14 7.05 -11.50 1.81
CA GLY A 14 7.68 -12.72 2.29
C GLY A 14 6.76 -13.72 2.97
N GLY A 15 5.70 -13.24 3.64
CA GLY A 15 4.68 -14.08 4.27
C GLY A 15 3.56 -14.55 3.34
N ALA A 16 3.50 -14.09 2.09
CA ALA A 16 2.37 -14.33 1.21
C ALA A 16 2.17 -15.82 0.88
N VAL A 17 3.25 -16.58 0.73
CA VAL A 17 3.19 -18.03 0.48
C VAL A 17 2.51 -18.77 1.64
N ASP A 18 2.88 -18.42 2.87
CA ASP A 18 2.29 -19.06 4.05
C ASP A 18 0.82 -18.68 4.23
N ILE A 19 0.48 -17.41 3.95
CA ILE A 19 -0.92 -16.95 3.93
C ILE A 19 -1.75 -17.76 2.93
N MET A 20 -1.27 -17.89 1.68
CA MET A 20 -1.98 -18.63 0.63
C MET A 20 -2.14 -20.12 0.94
N LYS A 21 -1.18 -20.73 1.63
CA LYS A 21 -1.22 -22.15 1.99
C LYS A 21 -2.10 -22.46 3.20
N ASN A 22 -2.22 -21.52 4.12
CA ASN A 22 -2.89 -21.76 5.42
C ASN A 22 -4.27 -21.08 5.52
N LEU A 23 -4.58 -20.10 4.65
CA LEU A 23 -5.86 -19.41 4.65
C LEU A 23 -6.60 -19.65 3.32
N ASN A 24 -7.93 -19.49 3.35
CA ASN A 24 -8.77 -19.62 2.16
C ASN A 24 -8.69 -18.34 1.30
N VAL A 25 -7.57 -18.17 0.61
CA VAL A 25 -7.36 -17.05 -0.33
C VAL A 25 -8.02 -17.40 -1.66
N LYS A 26 -9.00 -16.61 -2.07
CA LYS A 26 -9.77 -16.82 -3.31
C LYS A 26 -9.29 -15.95 -4.48
N GLN A 27 -8.58 -14.87 -4.20
CA GLN A 27 -8.08 -13.92 -5.18
C GLN A 27 -6.83 -13.23 -4.64
N VAL A 28 -5.83 -13.06 -5.49
CA VAL A 28 -4.63 -12.26 -5.17
C VAL A 28 -4.55 -11.07 -6.13
N TYR A 29 -4.23 -9.90 -5.59
CA TYR A 29 -3.94 -8.69 -6.35
C TYR A 29 -2.46 -8.36 -6.22
N ILE A 30 -1.81 -8.04 -7.34
CA ILE A 30 -0.39 -7.69 -7.42
C ILE A 30 -0.19 -6.44 -8.27
N ASN A 31 0.95 -5.78 -8.11
CA ASN A 31 1.30 -4.62 -8.93
C ASN A 31 1.78 -4.98 -10.34
N SER A 32 2.47 -6.11 -10.51
CA SER A 32 3.12 -6.48 -11.76
C SER A 32 3.47 -7.97 -11.78
N PHE A 33 3.58 -8.56 -12.98
CA PHE A 33 4.17 -9.88 -13.22
C PHE A 33 5.66 -9.81 -13.64
N LYS A 34 6.27 -8.62 -13.60
CA LYS A 34 7.62 -8.40 -14.12
C LYS A 34 8.72 -8.68 -13.09
N ASP A 35 8.38 -8.74 -11.81
CA ASP A 35 9.34 -9.02 -10.75
C ASP A 35 9.91 -10.45 -10.87
N LYS A 36 11.22 -10.58 -10.63
CA LYS A 36 11.98 -11.84 -10.78
C LYS A 36 12.78 -12.18 -9.52
N THR A 37 12.44 -11.61 -8.38
CA THR A 37 13.04 -11.98 -7.10
C THR A 37 12.66 -13.42 -6.73
N MET A 38 13.43 -14.05 -5.85
CA MET A 38 13.07 -15.39 -5.34
C MET A 38 11.72 -15.38 -4.64
N THR A 39 11.38 -14.29 -3.96
CA THR A 39 10.09 -14.12 -3.31
C THR A 39 8.94 -14.13 -4.32
N SER A 40 9.03 -13.33 -5.39
CA SER A 40 8.00 -13.30 -6.44
C SER A 40 7.87 -14.63 -7.18
N ILE A 41 8.99 -15.30 -7.47
CA ILE A 41 8.99 -16.63 -8.12
C ILE A 41 8.25 -17.65 -7.26
N ASN A 42 8.51 -17.69 -5.96
CA ASN A 42 7.83 -18.59 -5.04
C ASN A 42 6.33 -18.27 -4.92
N ILE A 43 5.96 -17.01 -4.91
CA ILE A 43 4.56 -16.56 -4.93
C ILE A 43 3.87 -17.02 -6.21
N TYR A 44 4.45 -16.78 -7.38
CA TYR A 44 3.87 -17.20 -8.66
C TYR A 44 3.74 -18.74 -8.78
N LYS A 45 4.70 -19.48 -8.24
CA LYS A 45 4.63 -20.94 -8.16
C LYS A 45 3.45 -21.37 -7.28
N THR A 46 3.31 -20.81 -6.09
CA THR A 46 2.24 -21.13 -5.14
C THR A 46 0.85 -20.77 -5.69
N LEU A 47 0.71 -19.62 -6.35
CA LEU A 47 -0.53 -19.23 -7.04
C LEU A 47 -0.97 -20.27 -8.06
N ARG A 48 -0.03 -20.81 -8.82
CA ARG A 48 -0.28 -21.86 -9.81
C ARG A 48 -0.65 -23.19 -9.15
N GLU A 49 0.12 -23.61 -8.15
CA GLU A 49 -0.11 -24.89 -7.44
C GLU A 49 -1.47 -24.93 -6.74
N LEU A 50 -1.90 -23.80 -6.18
CA LEU A 50 -3.18 -23.69 -5.48
C LEU A 50 -4.34 -23.25 -6.39
N ASN A 51 -4.09 -23.00 -7.68
CA ASN A 51 -5.06 -22.47 -8.64
C ASN A 51 -5.75 -21.17 -8.14
N ILE A 52 -5.01 -20.29 -7.47
CA ILE A 52 -5.54 -19.02 -6.99
C ILE A 52 -5.51 -18.00 -8.13
N PRO A 53 -6.64 -17.40 -8.50
CA PRO A 53 -6.68 -16.33 -9.48
C PRO A 53 -5.84 -15.12 -9.03
N VAL A 54 -5.12 -14.55 -9.98
CA VAL A 54 -4.29 -13.35 -9.72
C VAL A 54 -4.63 -12.26 -10.73
N GLN A 55 -4.70 -11.02 -10.26
CA GLN A 55 -5.07 -9.88 -11.06
C GLN A 55 -4.18 -8.67 -10.75
N ILE A 56 -3.84 -7.90 -11.78
CA ILE A 56 -3.32 -6.54 -11.65
C ILE A 56 -4.54 -5.61 -11.70
N PRO A 57 -4.85 -4.87 -10.60
CA PRO A 57 -5.98 -3.96 -10.64
C PRO A 57 -5.72 -2.80 -11.60
N GLN A 58 -6.76 -2.28 -12.20
CA GLN A 58 -6.66 -1.04 -12.96
C GLN A 58 -6.57 0.16 -12.00
N ASN A 59 -5.92 1.23 -12.45
CA ASN A 59 -5.89 2.46 -11.65
C ASN A 59 -7.30 2.97 -11.37
N ASN A 60 -7.56 3.35 -10.12
CA ASN A 60 -8.87 3.78 -9.60
C ASN A 60 -10.00 2.75 -9.76
N SER A 61 -9.66 1.45 -9.68
CA SER A 61 -10.67 0.39 -9.77
C SER A 61 -11.13 -0.06 -8.38
N THR A 62 -12.42 -0.37 -8.24
CA THR A 62 -12.95 -1.03 -7.05
C THR A 62 -12.59 -2.51 -7.11
N ILE A 63 -11.88 -3.01 -6.09
CA ILE A 63 -11.50 -4.42 -5.97
C ILE A 63 -12.36 -5.18 -4.96
N TYR A 64 -13.08 -4.46 -4.10
CA TYR A 64 -14.05 -5.04 -3.17
C TYR A 64 -15.14 -4.00 -2.84
N LEU A 65 -16.39 -4.46 -2.82
CA LEU A 65 -17.55 -3.63 -2.45
C LEU A 65 -18.59 -4.50 -1.75
N GLU A 66 -18.87 -4.23 -0.49
CA GLU A 66 -19.91 -4.92 0.29
C GLU A 66 -20.37 -4.04 1.48
N ASN A 67 -21.68 -3.94 1.70
CA ASN A 67 -22.27 -3.37 2.92
C ASN A 67 -21.65 -2.02 3.38
N ASN A 68 -21.51 -1.05 2.47
CA ASN A 68 -20.84 0.25 2.70
C ASN A 68 -19.32 0.19 2.89
N LEU A 69 -18.70 -0.98 2.72
CA LEU A 69 -17.25 -1.12 2.64
C LEU A 69 -16.82 -1.11 1.17
N ASN A 70 -15.98 -0.18 0.79
CA ASN A 70 -15.40 -0.07 -0.54
C ASN A 70 -13.88 -0.09 -0.44
N LEU A 71 -13.23 -0.94 -1.21
CA LEU A 71 -11.78 -0.97 -1.33
C LEU A 71 -11.40 -0.68 -2.78
N LYS A 72 -10.78 0.46 -2.99
CA LYS A 72 -10.24 0.85 -4.30
C LYS A 72 -8.74 0.63 -4.37
N ALA A 73 -8.28 0.26 -5.54
CA ALA A 73 -6.85 0.15 -5.84
C ALA A 73 -6.41 1.24 -6.82
N TYR A 74 -5.22 1.76 -6.58
CA TYR A 74 -4.56 2.72 -7.43
C TYR A 74 -3.17 2.20 -7.77
N ILE A 75 -2.78 2.32 -9.03
CA ILE A 75 -1.44 2.01 -9.49
C ILE A 75 -0.87 3.28 -10.13
N ALA A 76 0.13 3.84 -9.49
CA ALA A 76 0.90 4.91 -10.10
C ALA A 76 1.74 4.33 -11.24
N ASN A 77 1.70 4.98 -12.40
CA ASN A 77 2.47 4.55 -13.56
C ASN A 77 3.90 5.11 -13.49
N GLU A 78 4.66 4.69 -12.46
CA GLU A 78 6.01 5.16 -12.20
C GLU A 78 7.07 4.12 -12.62
N GLN A 79 8.31 4.58 -12.80
CA GLN A 79 9.41 3.72 -13.25
C GLN A 79 10.18 3.08 -12.09
N GLU A 80 10.19 3.70 -10.92
CA GLU A 80 10.86 3.18 -9.72
C GLU A 80 10.02 2.11 -9.03
N ASP A 81 10.65 1.05 -8.50
CA ASP A 81 9.95 -0.13 -8.01
C ASP A 81 9.04 0.14 -6.82
N ASN A 82 9.48 0.96 -5.85
CA ASN A 82 8.65 1.32 -4.68
C ASN A 82 7.44 2.16 -5.09
N GLU A 83 7.60 3.07 -6.03
CA GLU A 83 6.52 3.93 -6.56
C GLU A 83 5.46 3.13 -7.32
N LYS A 84 5.74 1.87 -7.72
CA LYS A 84 4.77 0.95 -8.33
C LYS A 84 3.90 0.20 -7.33
N SER A 85 4.04 0.44 -6.03
CA SER A 85 3.20 -0.20 -5.02
C SER A 85 1.71 -0.04 -5.34
N VAL A 86 0.92 -1.08 -5.11
CA VAL A 86 -0.54 -0.96 -5.12
C VAL A 86 -0.95 -0.12 -3.92
N VAL A 87 -1.40 1.10 -4.18
CA VAL A 87 -2.00 1.96 -3.17
C VAL A 87 -3.47 1.57 -3.02
N THR A 88 -3.98 1.47 -1.81
CA THR A 88 -5.38 1.12 -1.57
C THR A 88 -6.07 2.15 -0.68
N LEU A 89 -7.30 2.49 -1.04
CA LEU A 89 -8.21 3.32 -0.25
C LEU A 89 -9.34 2.45 0.26
N LEU A 90 -9.40 2.30 1.57
CA LEU A 90 -10.50 1.68 2.28
C LEU A 90 -11.49 2.75 2.70
N SER A 91 -12.72 2.65 2.21
CA SER A 91 -13.83 3.53 2.58
C SER A 91 -14.91 2.74 3.32
N TYR A 92 -15.31 3.19 4.48
CA TYR A 92 -16.45 2.66 5.22
C TYR A 92 -17.33 3.79 5.74
N LYS A 93 -18.48 4.00 5.14
CA LYS A 93 -19.35 5.16 5.39
C LYS A 93 -18.56 6.46 5.18
N ASP A 94 -18.44 7.27 6.24
CA ASP A 94 -17.74 8.57 6.23
C ASP A 94 -16.27 8.46 6.69
N PHE A 95 -15.73 7.25 6.79
CA PHE A 95 -14.34 6.96 7.18
C PHE A 95 -13.53 6.46 6.01
N ASP A 96 -12.40 7.11 5.75
CA ASP A 96 -11.44 6.72 4.72
C ASP A 96 -10.06 6.44 5.33
N MET A 97 -9.42 5.36 4.88
CA MET A 97 -8.04 5.02 5.23
C MET A 97 -7.24 4.72 3.96
N LEU A 98 -6.12 5.42 3.80
CA LEU A 98 -5.20 5.25 2.67
C LEU A 98 -3.98 4.42 3.09
N PHE A 99 -3.74 3.33 2.35
CA PHE A 99 -2.56 2.48 2.49
C PHE A 99 -1.68 2.69 1.26
N THR A 100 -0.48 3.18 1.45
CA THR A 100 0.39 3.55 0.33
C THR A 100 1.41 2.46 -0.06
N GLY A 101 1.50 1.36 0.71
CA GLY A 101 2.62 0.43 0.53
C GLY A 101 3.93 1.16 0.75
N ASP A 102 4.84 1.09 -0.20
CA ASP A 102 6.08 1.88 -0.20
C ASP A 102 6.07 3.05 -1.19
N ALA A 103 4.90 3.27 -1.82
CA ALA A 103 4.71 4.42 -2.68
C ALA A 103 4.88 5.75 -1.92
N GLY A 104 5.59 6.68 -2.54
CA GLY A 104 5.89 7.99 -1.99
C GLY A 104 5.13 9.13 -2.69
N ILE A 105 5.73 10.32 -2.63
CA ILE A 105 5.14 11.57 -3.12
C ILE A 105 4.90 11.52 -4.64
N GLN A 106 5.78 10.89 -5.42
CA GLN A 106 5.63 10.82 -6.88
C GLN A 106 4.40 10.00 -7.26
N ALA A 107 4.27 8.79 -6.68
CA ALA A 107 3.09 7.95 -6.90
C ALA A 107 1.81 8.66 -6.48
N PHE A 108 1.82 9.30 -5.30
CA PHE A 108 0.65 10.06 -4.84
C PHE A 108 0.26 11.16 -5.81
N ASN A 109 1.21 11.94 -6.33
CA ASN A 109 0.95 13.01 -7.30
C ASN A 109 0.26 12.51 -8.57
N ASN A 110 0.55 11.29 -9.00
CA ASN A 110 -0.08 10.69 -10.19
C ASN A 110 -1.52 10.20 -9.94
N ILE A 111 -1.86 9.87 -8.71
CA ILE A 111 -3.18 9.32 -8.36
C ILE A 111 -4.06 10.31 -7.60
N LYS A 112 -3.50 11.41 -7.07
CA LYS A 112 -4.19 12.34 -6.16
C LYS A 112 -5.53 12.88 -6.68
N GLY A 113 -5.67 13.05 -8.00
CA GLY A 113 -6.94 13.48 -8.60
C GLY A 113 -8.11 12.50 -8.42
N ASN A 114 -7.82 11.25 -8.00
CA ASN A 114 -8.81 10.22 -7.73
C ASN A 114 -8.93 9.90 -6.23
N ILE A 115 -8.11 10.52 -5.38
CA ILE A 115 -8.12 10.36 -3.92
C ILE A 115 -8.99 11.47 -3.31
N PRO A 116 -9.88 11.17 -2.35
CA PRO A 116 -10.66 12.18 -1.65
C PRO A 116 -9.79 13.24 -0.97
N HIS A 117 -10.33 14.47 -0.85
CA HIS A 117 -9.70 15.56 -0.08
C HIS A 117 -9.80 15.40 1.44
N LYS A 118 -10.36 14.29 1.92
CA LYS A 118 -10.43 13.96 3.33
C LYS A 118 -10.21 12.45 3.47
N VAL A 119 -9.15 12.09 4.16
CA VAL A 119 -8.78 10.71 4.48
C VAL A 119 -8.40 10.70 5.96
N GLU A 120 -9.21 10.09 6.81
CA GLU A 120 -9.02 10.16 8.27
C GLU A 120 -7.69 9.55 8.71
N VAL A 121 -7.29 8.45 8.06
CA VAL A 121 -6.07 7.73 8.43
C VAL A 121 -5.16 7.51 7.22
N LEU A 122 -3.92 7.92 7.35
CA LEU A 122 -2.84 7.62 6.41
C LEU A 122 -1.91 6.55 6.99
N LYS A 123 -1.83 5.37 6.37
CA LYS A 123 -0.70 4.46 6.59
C LYS A 123 0.48 4.95 5.74
N VAL A 124 1.43 5.56 6.41
CA VAL A 124 2.62 6.16 5.78
C VAL A 124 3.46 5.09 5.09
N GLY A 125 3.90 5.41 3.89
CA GLY A 125 4.67 4.50 3.05
C GLY A 125 6.09 4.24 3.54
N HIS A 126 6.68 3.18 3.04
CA HIS A 126 8.10 2.83 3.16
C HIS A 126 8.65 3.00 4.58
N HIS A 127 7.90 2.52 5.58
CA HIS A 127 8.25 2.59 7.01
C HIS A 127 8.58 4.00 7.52
N GLY A 128 8.03 5.03 6.87
CA GLY A 128 8.37 6.43 7.16
C GLY A 128 9.71 6.87 6.58
N GLY A 129 10.16 6.25 5.51
CA GLY A 129 11.38 6.61 4.79
C GLY A 129 11.37 8.05 4.26
N PRO A 130 12.43 8.49 3.56
CA PRO A 130 12.45 9.82 2.94
C PRO A 130 11.47 9.90 1.75
N GLN A 131 10.96 11.08 1.47
CA GLN A 131 10.10 11.38 0.29
C GLN A 131 8.78 10.59 0.20
N VAL A 132 8.30 10.05 1.31
CA VAL A 132 7.03 9.31 1.35
C VAL A 132 5.83 10.17 1.69
N VAL A 133 6.06 11.37 2.24
CA VAL A 133 5.03 12.35 2.56
C VAL A 133 5.61 13.76 2.45
N ASP A 134 4.78 14.71 2.03
CA ASP A 134 5.06 16.14 2.06
C ASP A 134 3.85 16.94 2.55
N ASN A 135 4.04 18.25 2.71
CA ASN A 135 2.96 19.13 3.15
C ASN A 135 1.78 19.15 2.16
N ASN A 136 2.06 19.11 0.85
CA ASN A 136 1.01 19.14 -0.17
C ASN A 136 0.14 17.88 -0.12
N MET A 137 0.75 16.71 0.15
CA MET A 137 0.03 15.47 0.35
C MET A 137 -0.86 15.54 1.59
N LEU A 138 -0.33 16.00 2.73
CA LEU A 138 -1.10 16.14 3.97
C LEU A 138 -2.23 17.18 3.84
N GLU A 139 -1.99 18.28 3.18
CA GLU A 139 -3.00 19.31 2.90
C GLU A 139 -4.12 18.76 1.99
N HIS A 140 -3.77 17.99 0.96
CA HIS A 140 -4.76 17.34 0.10
C HIS A 140 -5.60 16.32 0.87
N LEU A 141 -4.94 15.44 1.63
CA LEU A 141 -5.60 14.37 2.36
C LEU A 141 -6.37 14.89 3.58
N ASN A 142 -6.02 16.06 4.11
CA ASN A 142 -6.58 16.61 5.36
C ASN A 142 -6.63 15.53 6.47
N THR A 143 -5.55 14.74 6.56
CA THR A 143 -5.44 13.58 7.42
C THR A 143 -5.35 13.99 8.89
N GLN A 144 -6.09 13.29 9.75
CA GLN A 144 -6.07 13.47 11.20
C GLN A 144 -5.03 12.57 11.87
N THR A 145 -4.86 11.35 11.38
CA THR A 145 -3.98 10.35 11.98
C THR A 145 -3.08 9.73 10.94
N SER A 146 -1.79 9.67 11.24
CA SER A 146 -0.79 8.97 10.42
C SER A 146 -0.20 7.80 11.20
N ILE A 147 -0.14 6.63 10.57
CA ILE A 147 0.40 5.40 11.15
C ILE A 147 1.69 5.05 10.43
N ILE A 148 2.77 4.87 11.19
CA ILE A 148 4.04 4.35 10.69
C ILE A 148 4.25 2.96 11.28
N SER A 149 4.44 1.96 10.43
CA SER A 149 4.82 0.61 10.83
C SER A 149 6.32 0.42 10.54
N THR A 150 7.11 0.29 11.58
CA THR A 150 8.56 0.09 11.47
C THR A 150 9.07 -0.73 12.65
N GLY A 151 10.18 -1.44 12.46
CA GLY A 151 10.89 -2.14 13.52
C GLY A 151 12.33 -1.62 13.63
N PRO A 152 13.17 -2.24 14.48
CA PRO A 152 14.61 -1.97 14.51
C PRO A 152 15.19 -2.16 13.11
N ASN A 153 15.84 -1.14 12.55
CA ASN A 153 16.37 -1.18 11.21
C ASN A 153 17.66 -0.36 11.08
N ALA A 154 18.47 -0.68 10.05
CA ALA A 154 19.69 0.04 9.72
C ALA A 154 19.49 1.15 8.68
N PHE A 155 18.27 1.32 8.15
CA PHE A 155 17.96 2.28 7.09
C PHE A 155 17.70 3.70 7.62
N GLY A 156 17.55 3.85 8.93
CA GLY A 156 17.22 5.13 9.56
C GLY A 156 15.74 5.50 9.40
N HIS A 157 14.87 4.49 9.29
CA HIS A 157 13.42 4.68 9.28
C HIS A 157 12.82 4.58 10.69
N PRO A 158 11.85 5.44 11.04
CA PRO A 158 11.34 6.54 10.24
C PRO A 158 12.35 7.67 10.10
N ASN A 159 12.39 8.31 8.92
CA ASN A 159 13.27 9.43 8.63
C ASN A 159 12.87 10.67 9.43
N LYS A 160 13.86 11.42 9.94
CA LYS A 160 13.60 12.63 10.73
C LYS A 160 12.76 13.66 9.96
N GLY A 161 13.06 13.87 8.66
CA GLY A 161 12.29 14.81 7.82
C GLY A 161 10.82 14.41 7.70
N THR A 162 10.56 13.12 7.53
CA THR A 162 9.20 12.56 7.50
C THR A 162 8.47 12.82 8.83
N LEU A 163 9.13 12.55 9.97
CA LEU A 163 8.54 12.83 11.29
C LEU A 163 8.27 14.33 11.50
N ASP A 164 9.16 15.21 11.04
CA ASP A 164 8.99 16.66 11.16
C ASP A 164 7.78 17.17 10.34
N ILE A 165 7.50 16.55 9.20
CA ILE A 165 6.31 16.85 8.39
C ILE A 165 5.05 16.32 9.09
N LEU A 166 5.07 15.08 9.57
CA LEU A 166 3.92 14.42 10.20
C LEU A 166 3.50 15.04 11.55
N ARG A 167 4.37 15.80 12.23
CA ARG A 167 4.03 16.52 13.47
C ARG A 167 2.82 17.45 13.35
N LYS A 168 2.37 17.72 12.14
CA LYS A 168 1.14 18.49 11.88
C LYS A 168 -0.13 17.64 12.01
N THR A 169 0.02 16.32 12.09
CA THR A 169 -1.05 15.34 12.32
C THR A 169 -0.73 14.56 13.59
N ASP A 170 -1.72 13.87 14.16
CA ASP A 170 -1.47 12.86 15.17
C ASP A 170 -0.83 11.64 14.48
N TYR A 171 0.41 11.28 14.82
CA TYR A 171 1.05 10.10 14.25
C TYR A 171 1.35 9.05 15.31
N TYR A 172 1.22 7.80 14.93
CA TYR A 172 1.51 6.65 15.77
C TYR A 172 2.63 5.81 15.13
N LEU A 173 3.58 5.41 15.97
CA LEU A 173 4.71 4.57 15.59
C LEU A 173 4.49 3.16 16.18
N TYR A 174 4.57 2.14 15.34
CA TYR A 174 4.44 0.74 15.72
C TYR A 174 5.59 -0.09 15.13
#